data_31f442b85f88b24e4ff66aaafc130abb
#
_entry.id   31f442b85f88b24e4ff66aaafc130abb
#
_cell.length_a   1.000
_cell.length_b   1.000
_cell.length_c   1.000
_cell.angle_alpha   90.00
_cell.angle_beta   90.00
_cell.angle_gamma   90.00
#
_symmetry.space_group_name_H-M   'P 1'
#
loop_
_entity.id
_entity.type
_entity.pdbx_description
1 polymer ?
#
loop_
_entity_poly.entity_id
_entity_poly.type
_entity_poly.pdbx_seq_one_letter_code
_entity_poly.pdbx_strand_id
1 'polypeptide(L)'
;YMKDLPEVKKVYLINQNYSHGQQVSKYAKEMLKRKRADVEIVGDDLAPLAQVRDFAPYIAKIKQSGADSVITGNWGSDLALLIKAANDAGLNNVKFYTYYAVATGAPTALGAAAAGKVYMVGYSHPNHEGPINAIVRGFKARFNDDMYTGSVYHGFSMLTEAFQRAKSTDPVKVAAAMEGMKFKSFNGEVEMRKADHQLQQGLYITRWEKADAKHPLDAENTGHTFVPVKYYEPYVASTPTSCQMKRPS
;
A
#
# COMPACT_ATOMS: atom_id res chain seq x y z
N TYR A 1 9.67 5.52 6.43
CA TYR A 1 10.10 6.40 5.34
C TYR A 1 10.13 7.87 5.76
N MET A 2 9.05 8.39 6.33
CA MET A 2 9.00 9.79 6.83
C MET A 2 10.04 10.10 7.91
N LYS A 3 10.61 9.09 8.58
CA LYS A 3 11.70 9.30 9.55
C LYS A 3 12.90 10.02 8.90
N ASP A 4 13.17 9.73 7.65
CA ASP A 4 14.33 10.23 6.91
C ASP A 4 14.00 11.46 6.03
N LEU A 5 12.81 12.05 6.21
CA LEU A 5 12.34 13.22 5.47
C LEU A 5 12.22 14.44 6.39
N PRO A 6 13.28 15.24 6.54
CA PRO A 6 13.30 16.40 7.46
C PRO A 6 12.30 17.51 7.07
N GLU A 7 11.89 17.52 5.80
CA GLU A 7 10.90 18.48 5.29
C GLU A 7 9.46 18.19 5.75
N VAL A 8 9.14 16.97 6.19
CA VAL A 8 7.83 16.64 6.76
C VAL A 8 7.74 17.24 8.16
N LYS A 9 6.83 18.18 8.37
CA LYS A 9 6.61 18.88 9.65
C LYS A 9 5.18 18.84 10.10
N LYS A 10 4.21 18.93 9.18
CA LYS A 10 2.79 19.01 9.48
C LYS A 10 2.03 17.96 8.71
N VAL A 11 1.51 16.97 9.41
CA VAL A 11 0.79 15.83 8.82
C VAL A 11 -0.70 15.93 9.10
N TYR A 12 -1.50 15.79 8.06
CA TYR A 12 -2.94 15.61 8.15
C TYR A 12 -3.30 14.14 7.91
N LEU A 13 -4.17 13.60 8.75
CA LEU A 13 -4.69 12.24 8.62
C LEU A 13 -6.12 12.32 8.04
N ILE A 14 -6.39 11.57 6.98
CA ILE A 14 -7.74 11.40 6.44
C ILE A 14 -7.94 9.95 6.03
N ASN A 15 -8.90 9.27 6.65
CA ASN A 15 -9.10 7.85 6.49
C ASN A 15 -10.59 7.51 6.40
N GLN A 16 -10.90 6.37 5.81
CA GLN A 16 -12.25 5.83 5.78
C GLN A 16 -12.68 5.38 7.18
N ASN A 17 -13.91 5.68 7.59
CA ASN A 17 -14.43 5.37 8.92
C ASN A 17 -14.86 3.90 9.06
N TYR A 18 -13.89 3.02 9.15
CA TYR A 18 -14.06 1.60 9.51
C TYR A 18 -12.74 1.09 10.12
N SER A 19 -12.68 -0.19 10.52
CA SER A 19 -11.56 -0.72 11.30
C SER A 19 -10.18 -0.48 10.67
N HIS A 20 -10.04 -0.62 9.35
CA HIS A 20 -8.77 -0.35 8.67
C HIS A 20 -8.37 1.12 8.76
N GLY A 21 -9.24 2.05 8.38
CA GLY A 21 -8.93 3.49 8.41
C GLY A 21 -8.67 4.02 9.82
N GLN A 22 -9.44 3.53 10.81
CA GLN A 22 -9.22 3.84 12.23
C GLN A 22 -7.85 3.37 12.71
N GLN A 23 -7.43 2.17 12.28
CA GLN A 23 -6.09 1.63 12.60
C GLN A 23 -4.98 2.42 11.90
N VAL A 24 -5.16 2.83 10.64
CA VAL A 24 -4.19 3.68 9.94
C VAL A 24 -3.98 4.98 10.72
N SER A 25 -5.06 5.65 11.14
CA SER A 25 -4.97 6.86 11.97
C SER A 25 -4.26 6.60 13.29
N LYS A 26 -4.65 5.55 14.02
CA LYS A 26 -4.04 5.16 15.29
C LYS A 26 -2.53 4.92 15.14
N TYR A 27 -2.14 4.04 14.23
CA TYR A 27 -0.73 3.68 14.07
C TYR A 27 0.11 4.83 13.48
N ALA A 28 -0.45 5.68 12.62
CA ALA A 28 0.23 6.88 12.16
C ALA A 28 0.60 7.79 13.35
N LYS A 29 -0.34 8.05 14.26
CA LYS A 29 -0.11 8.85 15.48
C LYS A 29 0.96 8.22 16.38
N GLU A 30 0.83 6.93 16.66
CA GLU A 30 1.79 6.21 17.52
C GLU A 30 3.19 6.19 16.92
N MET A 31 3.32 5.93 15.63
CA MET A 31 4.62 5.85 14.96
C MET A 31 5.27 7.23 14.79
N LEU A 32 4.51 8.26 14.43
CA LEU A 32 5.02 9.63 14.37
C LEU A 32 5.50 10.08 15.76
N LYS A 33 4.69 9.91 16.79
CA LYS A 33 5.10 10.23 18.17
C LYS A 33 6.40 9.55 18.57
N ARG A 34 6.58 8.28 18.19
CA ARG A 34 7.77 7.49 18.56
C ARG A 34 9.00 7.82 17.73
N LYS A 35 8.84 8.10 16.45
CA LYS A 35 9.96 8.21 15.49
C LYS A 35 10.24 9.63 15.03
N ARG A 36 9.26 10.50 15.10
CA ARG A 36 9.26 11.88 14.62
C ARG A 36 8.41 12.77 15.53
N ALA A 37 8.79 12.85 16.81
CA ALA A 37 8.10 13.69 17.80
C ALA A 37 8.12 15.20 17.45
N ASP A 38 8.92 15.60 16.48
CA ASP A 38 8.99 16.94 15.90
C ASP A 38 7.90 17.20 14.83
N VAL A 39 7.14 16.18 14.41
CA VAL A 39 6.06 16.31 13.43
C VAL A 39 4.75 16.57 14.14
N GLU A 40 4.10 17.65 13.76
CA GLU A 40 2.77 18.03 14.25
C GLU A 40 1.67 17.31 13.44
N ILE A 41 0.68 16.74 14.12
CA ILE A 41 -0.54 16.24 13.48
C ILE A 41 -1.57 17.37 13.51
N VAL A 42 -1.80 17.99 12.36
CA VAL A 42 -2.63 19.19 12.20
C VAL A 42 -4.08 18.91 11.87
N GLY A 43 -4.46 17.64 11.73
CA GLY A 43 -5.86 17.20 11.51
C GLY A 43 -5.97 15.70 11.44
N ASP A 44 -7.18 15.19 11.72
CA ASP A 44 -7.52 13.76 11.71
C ASP A 44 -9.00 13.58 11.44
N ASP A 45 -9.36 13.29 10.19
CA ASP A 45 -10.74 13.05 9.75
C ASP A 45 -10.96 11.57 9.43
N LEU A 46 -12.12 11.06 9.85
CA LEU A 46 -12.66 9.77 9.44
C LEU A 46 -13.87 9.99 8.54
N ALA A 47 -13.70 9.81 7.24
CA ALA A 47 -14.76 9.97 6.25
C ALA A 47 -15.63 8.70 6.14
N PRO A 48 -16.96 8.81 5.99
CA PRO A 48 -17.82 7.65 5.77
C PRO A 48 -17.38 6.83 4.55
N LEU A 49 -17.15 5.52 4.76
CA LEU A 49 -16.68 4.59 3.74
C LEU A 49 -17.62 4.56 2.52
N ALA A 50 -17.09 4.85 1.34
CA ALA A 50 -17.78 4.82 0.05
C ALA A 50 -19.06 5.68 -0.05
N GLN A 51 -19.23 6.67 0.83
CA GLN A 51 -20.41 7.53 0.86
C GLN A 51 -20.10 8.98 0.52
N VAL A 52 -18.84 9.39 0.57
CA VAL A 52 -18.41 10.75 0.25
C VAL A 52 -18.34 10.89 -1.27
N ARG A 53 -19.16 11.77 -1.82
CA ARG A 53 -19.18 12.06 -3.26
C ARG A 53 -18.31 13.25 -3.64
N ASP A 54 -18.03 14.13 -2.67
CA ASP A 54 -17.21 15.32 -2.84
C ASP A 54 -16.24 15.47 -1.66
N PHE A 55 -14.94 15.41 -1.96
CA PHE A 55 -13.88 15.60 -0.98
C PHE A 55 -13.39 17.07 -0.89
N ALA A 56 -13.94 18.02 -1.64
CA ALA A 56 -13.53 19.41 -1.59
C ALA A 56 -13.56 20.00 -0.16
N PRO A 57 -14.58 19.72 0.70
CA PRO A 57 -14.56 20.19 2.09
C PRO A 57 -13.37 19.68 2.92
N TYR A 58 -12.97 18.44 2.70
CA TYR A 58 -11.78 17.86 3.37
C TYR A 58 -10.49 18.49 2.85
N ILE A 59 -10.39 18.72 1.55
CA ILE A 59 -9.25 19.40 0.93
C ILE A 59 -9.13 20.84 1.44
N ALA A 60 -10.25 21.54 1.63
CA ALA A 60 -10.24 22.86 2.24
C ALA A 60 -9.67 22.85 3.67
N LYS A 61 -10.04 21.87 4.51
CA LYS A 61 -9.46 21.69 5.84
C LYS A 61 -7.95 21.40 5.78
N ILE A 62 -7.52 20.50 4.90
CA ILE A 62 -6.10 20.17 4.70
C ILE A 62 -5.33 21.44 4.33
N LYS A 63 -5.84 22.24 3.40
CA LYS A 63 -5.21 23.50 2.97
C LYS A 63 -5.13 24.52 4.12
N GLN A 64 -6.21 24.69 4.90
CA GLN A 64 -6.26 25.61 6.03
C GLN A 64 -5.35 25.20 7.17
N SER A 65 -5.14 23.90 7.38
CA SER A 65 -4.26 23.38 8.44
C SER A 65 -2.77 23.67 8.20
N GLY A 66 -2.40 24.02 6.97
CA GLY A 66 -1.01 24.21 6.56
C GLY A 66 -0.21 22.90 6.51
N ALA A 67 -0.88 21.76 6.35
CA ALA A 67 -0.22 20.47 6.20
C ALA A 67 0.72 20.46 4.98
N ASP A 68 1.90 19.88 5.15
CA ASP A 68 2.84 19.55 4.07
C ASP A 68 2.67 18.12 3.56
N SER A 69 2.07 17.28 4.37
CA SER A 69 1.89 15.86 4.11
C SER A 69 0.53 15.36 4.57
N VAL A 70 -0.02 14.41 3.80
CA VAL A 70 -1.25 13.68 4.14
C VAL A 70 -0.91 12.19 4.26
N ILE A 71 -1.35 11.54 5.32
CA ILE A 71 -1.36 10.08 5.42
C ILE A 71 -2.80 9.62 5.28
N THR A 72 -3.04 8.71 4.33
CA THR A 72 -4.38 8.17 4.07
C THR A 72 -4.35 6.68 3.80
N GLY A 73 -5.25 5.96 4.45
CA GLY A 73 -5.60 4.58 4.16
C GLY A 73 -6.79 4.45 3.19
N ASN A 74 -7.27 5.55 2.62
CA ASN A 74 -8.34 5.50 1.63
C ASN A 74 -7.90 4.68 0.41
N TRP A 75 -8.85 3.97 -0.16
CA TRP A 75 -8.67 3.14 -1.36
C TRP A 75 -9.91 3.22 -2.25
N GLY A 76 -9.81 2.70 -3.47
CA GLY A 76 -10.91 2.69 -4.43
C GLY A 76 -11.42 4.11 -4.74
N SER A 77 -12.74 4.26 -4.85
CA SER A 77 -13.38 5.54 -5.19
C SER A 77 -13.08 6.66 -4.20
N ASP A 78 -12.95 6.36 -2.92
CA ASP A 78 -12.68 7.41 -1.91
C ASP A 78 -11.27 8.00 -2.09
N LEU A 79 -10.28 7.17 -2.42
CA LEU A 79 -8.94 7.68 -2.74
C LEU A 79 -8.95 8.45 -4.06
N ALA A 80 -9.60 7.92 -5.08
CA ALA A 80 -9.71 8.56 -6.40
C ALA A 80 -10.33 9.96 -6.28
N LEU A 81 -11.46 10.07 -5.57
CA LEU A 81 -12.14 11.35 -5.35
C LEU A 81 -11.33 12.32 -4.48
N LEU A 82 -10.64 11.82 -3.45
CA LEU A 82 -9.76 12.64 -2.61
C LEU A 82 -8.63 13.26 -3.44
N ILE A 83 -7.93 12.46 -4.24
CA ILE A 83 -6.82 12.96 -5.07
C ILE A 83 -7.33 13.88 -6.19
N LYS A 84 -8.45 13.54 -6.80
CA LYS A 84 -9.08 14.44 -7.79
C LYS A 84 -9.39 15.80 -7.16
N ALA A 85 -10.03 15.84 -6.02
CA ALA A 85 -10.33 17.09 -5.32
C ALA A 85 -9.05 17.88 -4.94
N ALA A 86 -7.97 17.19 -4.55
CA ALA A 86 -6.69 17.82 -4.28
C ALA A 86 -6.07 18.45 -5.53
N ASN A 87 -6.13 17.75 -6.66
CA ASN A 87 -5.66 18.26 -7.95
C ASN A 87 -6.50 19.48 -8.41
N ASP A 88 -7.83 19.38 -8.34
CA ASP A 88 -8.76 20.45 -8.73
C ASP A 88 -8.57 21.72 -7.89
N ALA A 89 -8.28 21.56 -6.60
CA ALA A 89 -7.98 22.67 -5.67
C ALA A 89 -6.56 23.24 -5.80
N GLY A 90 -5.73 22.68 -6.70
CA GLY A 90 -4.35 23.12 -6.88
C GLY A 90 -3.46 22.86 -5.64
N LEU A 91 -3.71 21.79 -4.88
CA LEU A 91 -2.94 21.46 -3.68
C LEU A 91 -1.58 20.85 -4.06
N ASN A 92 -0.70 21.68 -4.64
CA ASN A 92 0.52 21.24 -5.28
C ASN A 92 1.69 20.99 -4.32
N ASN A 93 1.66 21.59 -3.13
CA ASN A 93 2.76 21.55 -2.16
C ASN A 93 2.60 20.46 -1.10
N VAL A 94 1.53 19.68 -1.16
CA VAL A 94 1.22 18.62 -0.20
C VAL A 94 1.52 17.26 -0.81
N LYS A 95 2.28 16.44 -0.08
CA LYS A 95 2.58 15.05 -0.47
C LYS A 95 1.57 14.11 0.17
N PHE A 96 1.06 13.17 -0.63
CA PHE A 96 0.13 12.14 -0.16
C PHE A 96 0.86 10.82 0.01
N TYR A 97 0.78 10.25 1.20
CA TYR A 97 1.31 8.93 1.55
C TYR A 97 0.14 7.98 1.69
N THR A 98 0.03 7.07 0.73
CA THR A 98 -1.14 6.23 0.55
C THR A 98 -0.82 4.76 0.82
N TYR A 99 -1.87 4.00 1.01
CA TYR A 99 -1.90 2.56 0.90
C TYR A 99 -2.76 2.18 -0.31
N TYR A 100 -2.35 1.23 -1.11
CA TYR A 100 -3.13 0.64 -2.20
C TYR A 100 -3.62 1.62 -3.31
N ALA A 101 -2.82 2.63 -3.64
CA ALA A 101 -3.13 3.59 -4.71
C ALA A 101 -3.03 3.00 -6.13
N VAL A 102 -2.67 1.71 -6.27
CA VAL A 102 -2.70 0.98 -7.55
C VAL A 102 -4.08 0.39 -7.87
N ALA A 103 -5.03 0.40 -6.91
CA ALA A 103 -6.33 -0.23 -7.12
C ALA A 103 -7.16 0.51 -8.16
N THR A 104 -8.03 -0.24 -8.84
CA THR A 104 -8.88 0.17 -9.95
C THR A 104 -9.47 1.59 -9.80
N GLY A 105 -9.23 2.41 -10.79
CA GLY A 105 -9.68 3.80 -10.88
C GLY A 105 -8.81 4.83 -10.15
N ALA A 106 -7.94 4.42 -9.23
CA ALA A 106 -7.05 5.35 -8.54
C ALA A 106 -5.95 5.88 -9.47
N PRO A 107 -5.21 5.07 -10.24
CA PRO A 107 -4.24 5.55 -11.22
C PRO A 107 -4.83 6.56 -12.21
N THR A 108 -6.01 6.28 -12.75
CA THR A 108 -6.71 7.20 -13.65
C THR A 108 -7.01 8.54 -12.97
N ALA A 109 -7.45 8.53 -11.72
CA ALA A 109 -7.72 9.75 -10.95
C ALA A 109 -6.46 10.52 -10.57
N LEU A 110 -5.34 9.84 -10.35
CA LEU A 110 -4.05 10.46 -10.10
C LEU A 110 -3.62 11.33 -11.30
N GLY A 111 -3.64 10.77 -12.50
CA GLY A 111 -3.23 11.46 -13.71
C GLY A 111 -1.84 12.10 -13.64
N ALA A 112 -1.53 12.96 -14.58
CA ALA A 112 -0.25 13.67 -14.61
C ALA A 112 -0.08 14.68 -13.46
N ALA A 113 -1.17 15.25 -12.96
CA ALA A 113 -1.14 16.28 -11.92
C ALA A 113 -0.61 15.75 -10.57
N ALA A 114 -0.72 14.45 -10.32
CA ALA A 114 -0.25 13.81 -9.09
C ALA A 114 1.22 13.37 -9.14
N ALA A 115 1.88 13.48 -10.30
CA ALA A 115 3.28 13.07 -10.46
C ALA A 115 4.19 13.78 -9.45
N GLY A 116 5.09 13.03 -8.82
CA GLY A 116 6.00 13.52 -7.78
C GLY A 116 5.37 13.77 -6.41
N LYS A 117 4.04 13.69 -6.28
CA LYS A 117 3.33 14.08 -5.05
C LYS A 117 2.69 12.91 -4.32
N VAL A 118 2.33 11.83 -5.02
CA VAL A 118 1.66 10.68 -4.42
C VAL A 118 2.63 9.53 -4.25
N TYR A 119 2.76 9.10 -3.00
CA TYR A 119 3.57 7.96 -2.59
C TYR A 119 2.64 6.82 -2.16
N MET A 120 3.05 5.61 -2.43
CA MET A 120 2.35 4.41 -1.99
C MET A 120 3.31 3.48 -1.25
N VAL A 121 2.88 2.96 -0.11
CA VAL A 121 3.50 1.78 0.50
C VAL A 121 2.81 0.53 -0.02
N GLY A 122 3.59 -0.45 -0.46
CA GLY A 122 3.05 -1.71 -0.97
C GLY A 122 4.11 -2.79 -1.01
N TYR A 123 3.68 -4.02 -1.19
CA TYR A 123 4.55 -5.18 -1.34
C TYR A 123 4.93 -5.44 -2.82
N SER A 124 4.37 -4.67 -3.73
CA SER A 124 4.55 -4.85 -5.18
C SER A 124 4.49 -3.51 -5.92
N HIS A 125 4.97 -3.51 -7.14
CA HIS A 125 4.81 -2.45 -8.14
C HIS A 125 4.78 -3.08 -9.54
N PRO A 126 4.27 -2.39 -10.60
CA PRO A 126 4.08 -3.01 -11.91
C PRO A 126 5.40 -3.46 -12.59
N ASN A 127 6.48 -2.77 -12.30
CA ASN A 127 7.75 -2.90 -13.02
C ASN A 127 8.78 -3.75 -12.26
N HIS A 128 8.37 -4.87 -11.67
CA HIS A 128 9.31 -5.86 -11.11
C HIS A 128 10.18 -6.45 -12.20
N GLU A 129 11.43 -6.76 -11.84
CA GLU A 129 12.34 -7.54 -12.69
C GLU A 129 12.10 -9.05 -12.50
N GLY A 130 12.69 -9.86 -13.38
CA GLY A 130 12.65 -11.31 -13.30
C GLY A 130 11.37 -11.95 -13.83
N PRO A 131 11.12 -13.22 -13.47
CA PRO A 131 10.03 -14.02 -14.07
C PRO A 131 8.63 -13.43 -13.90
N ILE A 132 8.36 -12.72 -12.80
CA ILE A 132 7.07 -12.08 -12.57
C ILE A 132 6.75 -11.01 -13.63
N ASN A 133 7.78 -10.36 -14.19
CA ASN A 133 7.58 -9.35 -15.23
C ASN A 133 6.89 -9.94 -16.48
N ALA A 134 7.24 -11.16 -16.86
CA ALA A 134 6.60 -11.86 -17.98
C ALA A 134 5.11 -12.12 -17.69
N ILE A 135 4.77 -12.48 -16.46
CA ILE A 135 3.37 -12.70 -16.03
C ILE A 135 2.59 -11.39 -16.08
N VAL A 136 3.13 -10.32 -15.51
CA VAL A 136 2.49 -8.99 -15.51
C VAL A 136 2.27 -8.47 -16.92
N ARG A 137 3.30 -8.56 -17.79
CA ARG A 137 3.19 -8.18 -19.22
C ARG A 137 2.18 -9.03 -19.96
N GLY A 138 2.20 -10.34 -19.75
CA GLY A 138 1.26 -11.26 -20.38
C GLY A 138 -0.19 -10.99 -19.96
N PHE A 139 -0.41 -10.67 -18.69
CA PHE A 139 -1.71 -10.26 -18.18
C PHE A 139 -2.19 -8.97 -18.85
N LYS A 140 -1.37 -7.92 -18.85
CA LYS A 140 -1.69 -6.63 -19.47
C LYS A 140 -1.97 -6.79 -20.98
N ALA A 141 -1.15 -7.54 -21.69
CA ALA A 141 -1.34 -7.79 -23.12
C ALA A 141 -2.63 -8.56 -23.43
N ARG A 142 -3.01 -9.53 -22.58
CA ARG A 142 -4.18 -10.37 -22.79
C ARG A 142 -5.48 -9.67 -22.43
N PHE A 143 -5.49 -8.90 -21.32
CA PHE A 143 -6.72 -8.36 -20.75
C PHE A 143 -6.84 -6.85 -20.91
N ASN A 144 -5.80 -6.17 -21.43
CA ASN A 144 -5.70 -4.71 -21.46
C ASN A 144 -5.98 -4.06 -20.08
N ASP A 145 -5.53 -4.74 -19.04
CA ASP A 145 -5.76 -4.36 -17.65
C ASP A 145 -4.51 -4.65 -16.82
N ASP A 146 -4.42 -4.07 -15.64
CA ASP A 146 -3.27 -4.23 -14.76
C ASP A 146 -3.45 -5.42 -13.81
N MET A 147 -2.35 -6.09 -13.52
CA MET A 147 -2.34 -7.17 -12.56
C MET A 147 -2.21 -6.62 -11.12
N TYR A 148 -3.34 -6.32 -10.49
CA TYR A 148 -3.39 -5.83 -9.10
C TYR A 148 -3.16 -6.92 -8.03
N THR A 149 -3.12 -8.17 -8.45
CA THR A 149 -3.29 -9.35 -7.59
C THR A 149 -1.97 -10.05 -7.25
N GLY A 150 -0.87 -9.32 -7.07
CA GLY A 150 0.40 -9.91 -6.64
C GLY A 150 0.28 -10.73 -5.35
N SER A 151 -0.61 -10.32 -4.42
CA SER A 151 -0.91 -11.09 -3.20
C SER A 151 -1.53 -12.46 -3.49
N VAL A 152 -2.32 -12.57 -4.54
CA VAL A 152 -2.92 -13.85 -4.98
C VAL A 152 -1.82 -14.79 -5.48
N TYR A 153 -0.86 -14.27 -6.24
CA TYR A 153 0.29 -15.05 -6.67
C TYR A 153 1.07 -15.64 -5.47
N HIS A 154 1.38 -14.81 -4.47
CA HIS A 154 2.00 -15.28 -3.21
C HIS A 154 1.14 -16.34 -2.53
N GLY A 155 -0.14 -16.05 -2.33
CA GLY A 155 -1.05 -16.93 -1.60
C GLY A 155 -1.16 -18.31 -2.22
N PHE A 156 -1.39 -18.39 -3.53
CA PHE A 156 -1.50 -19.67 -4.23
C PHE A 156 -0.16 -20.42 -4.30
N SER A 157 0.94 -19.74 -4.54
CA SER A 157 2.26 -20.38 -4.58
C SER A 157 2.62 -20.97 -3.22
N MET A 158 2.41 -20.24 -2.13
CA MET A 158 2.66 -20.73 -0.78
C MET A 158 1.71 -21.87 -0.39
N LEU A 159 0.42 -21.77 -0.76
CA LEU A 159 -0.55 -22.80 -0.50
C LEU A 159 -0.18 -24.11 -1.22
N THR A 160 0.24 -24.02 -2.48
CA THR A 160 0.69 -25.18 -3.26
C THR A 160 1.87 -25.88 -2.60
N GLU A 161 2.86 -25.10 -2.16
CA GLU A 161 4.01 -25.65 -1.44
C GLU A 161 3.61 -26.25 -0.08
N ALA A 162 2.66 -25.63 0.62
CA ALA A 162 2.14 -26.12 1.89
C ALA A 162 1.43 -27.49 1.73
N PHE A 163 0.66 -27.71 0.66
CA PHE A 163 0.09 -29.01 0.32
C PHE A 163 1.16 -30.09 0.12
N GLN A 164 2.22 -29.74 -0.60
CA GLN A 164 3.34 -30.68 -0.83
C GLN A 164 4.06 -31.04 0.47
N ARG A 165 4.30 -30.07 1.34
CA ARG A 165 4.95 -30.27 2.64
C ARG A 165 4.08 -31.08 3.60
N ALA A 166 2.78 -30.75 3.66
CA ALA A 166 1.82 -31.47 4.51
C ALA A 166 1.52 -32.88 4.01
N LYS A 167 1.76 -33.17 2.71
CA LYS A 167 1.30 -34.40 2.02
C LYS A 167 -0.19 -34.69 2.28
N SER A 168 -1.00 -33.64 2.35
CA SER A 168 -2.39 -33.68 2.75
C SER A 168 -3.15 -32.49 2.19
N THR A 169 -4.45 -32.65 1.99
CA THR A 169 -5.40 -31.56 1.72
C THR A 169 -6.20 -31.17 2.96
N ASP A 170 -5.94 -31.81 4.10
CA ASP A 170 -6.54 -31.43 5.38
C ASP A 170 -6.13 -30.00 5.77
N PRO A 171 -7.09 -29.08 6.00
CA PRO A 171 -6.79 -27.67 6.20
C PRO A 171 -5.94 -27.41 7.47
N VAL A 172 -6.09 -28.23 8.51
CA VAL A 172 -5.32 -28.10 9.76
C VAL A 172 -3.85 -28.47 9.52
N LYS A 173 -3.60 -29.58 8.81
CA LYS A 173 -2.25 -30.00 8.44
C LYS A 173 -1.58 -29.03 7.51
N VAL A 174 -2.32 -28.48 6.54
CA VAL A 174 -1.80 -27.49 5.60
C VAL A 174 -1.46 -26.19 6.32
N ALA A 175 -2.33 -25.70 7.19
CA ALA A 175 -2.07 -24.51 8.01
C ALA A 175 -0.84 -24.67 8.91
N ALA A 176 -0.70 -25.86 9.54
CA ALA A 176 0.49 -26.18 10.35
C ALA A 176 1.77 -26.21 9.49
N ALA A 177 1.70 -26.73 8.26
CA ALA A 177 2.85 -26.77 7.34
C ALA A 177 3.28 -25.37 6.85
N MET A 178 2.40 -24.38 6.94
CA MET A 178 2.72 -22.97 6.61
C MET A 178 3.47 -22.26 7.74
N GLU A 179 3.43 -22.76 8.97
CA GLU A 179 4.06 -22.09 10.11
C GLU A 179 5.59 -22.00 9.95
N GLY A 180 6.12 -20.78 9.91
CA GLY A 180 7.54 -20.53 9.69
C GLY A 180 8.02 -20.87 8.28
N MET A 181 7.11 -21.14 7.36
CA MET A 181 7.47 -21.47 5.99
C MET A 181 8.08 -20.25 5.29
N LYS A 182 9.30 -20.43 4.78
CA LYS A 182 9.98 -19.49 3.92
C LYS A 182 9.71 -19.86 2.47
N PHE A 183 9.47 -18.83 1.67
CA PHE A 183 9.15 -18.98 0.26
C PHE A 183 9.87 -17.91 -0.56
N LYS A 184 10.52 -18.30 -1.66
CA LYS A 184 11.16 -17.37 -2.58
C LYS A 184 10.09 -16.82 -3.53
N SER A 185 9.70 -15.60 -3.33
CA SER A 185 8.70 -14.94 -4.14
C SER A 185 9.31 -13.89 -5.08
N PHE A 186 8.47 -13.15 -5.80
CA PHE A 186 8.91 -12.15 -6.76
C PHE A 186 9.53 -10.89 -6.12
N ASN A 187 9.22 -10.63 -4.84
CA ASN A 187 9.77 -9.51 -4.09
C ASN A 187 10.82 -9.95 -3.03
N GLY A 188 11.47 -11.08 -3.25
CA GLY A 188 12.46 -11.66 -2.36
C GLY A 188 11.94 -12.83 -1.54
N GLU A 189 12.66 -13.20 -0.48
CA GLU A 189 12.22 -14.22 0.45
C GLU A 189 11.10 -13.66 1.35
N VAL A 190 10.02 -14.42 1.48
CA VAL A 190 8.92 -14.13 2.38
C VAL A 190 8.79 -15.26 3.40
N GLU A 191 8.21 -14.97 4.56
CA GLU A 191 8.03 -15.95 5.64
C GLU A 191 6.63 -15.85 6.24
N MET A 192 5.97 -16.98 6.41
CA MET A 192 4.73 -17.07 7.17
C MET A 192 5.05 -17.09 8.67
N ARG A 193 4.81 -16.00 9.38
CA ARG A 193 5.11 -15.87 10.80
C ARG A 193 4.32 -16.90 11.62
N LYS A 194 5.02 -17.73 12.39
CA LYS A 194 4.42 -18.82 13.17
C LYS A 194 3.39 -18.34 14.19
N ALA A 195 3.62 -17.16 14.78
CA ALA A 195 2.79 -16.67 15.89
C ALA A 195 1.35 -16.34 15.50
N ASP A 196 1.10 -15.89 14.26
CA ASP A 196 -0.18 -15.35 13.83
C ASP A 196 -0.49 -15.53 12.34
N HIS A 197 0.32 -16.30 11.62
CA HIS A 197 0.21 -16.52 10.18
C HIS A 197 0.23 -15.24 9.34
N GLN A 198 0.84 -14.17 9.87
CA GLN A 198 1.08 -12.98 9.07
C GLN A 198 2.28 -13.18 8.14
N LEU A 199 2.10 -12.90 6.86
CA LEU A 199 3.19 -12.94 5.90
C LEU A 199 4.17 -11.80 6.17
N GLN A 200 5.43 -12.15 6.43
CA GLN A 200 6.54 -11.21 6.51
C GLN A 200 7.16 -11.10 5.12
N GLN A 201 7.12 -9.91 4.56
CA GLN A 201 7.55 -9.64 3.18
C GLN A 201 8.20 -8.27 3.08
N GLY A 202 9.01 -8.08 2.04
CA GLY A 202 9.56 -6.78 1.72
C GLY A 202 8.48 -5.78 1.33
N LEU A 203 8.74 -4.51 1.64
CA LEU A 203 7.84 -3.40 1.32
C LEU A 203 8.57 -2.35 0.50
N TYR A 204 7.89 -1.85 -0.51
CA TYR A 204 8.33 -0.73 -1.31
C TYR A 204 7.64 0.55 -0.88
N ILE A 205 8.37 1.66 -0.90
CA ILE A 205 7.79 2.98 -1.08
C ILE A 205 7.97 3.29 -2.55
N THR A 206 6.87 3.55 -3.21
CA THR A 206 6.83 3.94 -4.62
C THR A 206 6.28 5.35 -4.75
N ARG A 207 6.65 6.05 -5.83
CA ARG A 207 6.16 7.39 -6.14
C ARG A 207 5.51 7.38 -7.51
N TRP A 208 4.39 8.07 -7.63
CA TRP A 208 3.68 8.24 -8.90
C TRP A 208 4.48 9.13 -9.83
N GLU A 209 4.87 8.63 -10.99
CA GLU A 209 5.72 9.29 -11.97
C GLU A 209 5.29 8.95 -13.39
N LYS A 210 5.76 9.74 -14.36
CA LYS A 210 5.65 9.38 -15.77
C LYS A 210 6.42 8.08 -16.02
N ALA A 211 5.79 7.16 -16.76
CA ALA A 211 6.47 5.93 -17.22
C ALA A 211 7.69 6.28 -18.07
N ASP A 212 8.75 5.51 -17.92
CA ASP A 212 10.02 5.69 -18.62
C ASP A 212 10.56 4.37 -19.17
N ALA A 213 11.75 4.41 -19.80
CA ALA A 213 12.38 3.23 -20.38
C ALA A 213 12.70 2.15 -19.33
N LYS A 214 12.98 2.53 -18.07
CA LYS A 214 13.26 1.61 -16.97
C LYS A 214 11.97 1.07 -16.33
N HIS A 215 10.91 1.85 -16.37
CA HIS A 215 9.61 1.52 -15.76
C HIS A 215 8.50 1.67 -16.83
N PRO A 216 8.51 0.81 -17.87
CA PRO A 216 7.65 1.00 -19.04
C PRO A 216 6.20 0.56 -18.83
N LEU A 217 5.90 -0.25 -17.81
CA LEU A 217 4.54 -0.67 -17.52
C LEU A 217 3.82 0.44 -16.75
N ASP A 218 2.97 1.16 -17.45
CA ASP A 218 2.11 2.18 -16.88
C ASP A 218 0.88 1.57 -16.22
N ALA A 219 0.26 2.34 -15.32
CA ALA A 219 -0.95 1.94 -14.65
C ALA A 219 -2.18 2.49 -15.38
N GLU A 220 -3.16 1.64 -15.62
CA GLU A 220 -4.45 1.98 -16.29
C GLU A 220 -4.30 2.74 -17.60
N ASN A 221 -3.24 2.47 -18.37
CA ASN A 221 -2.92 3.14 -19.63
C ASN A 221 -2.82 4.68 -19.52
N THR A 222 -2.39 5.19 -18.36
CA THR A 222 -2.28 6.64 -18.09
C THR A 222 -0.95 7.25 -18.55
N GLY A 223 -0.01 6.43 -18.99
CA GLY A 223 1.37 6.84 -19.26
C GLY A 223 2.18 7.13 -17.99
N HIS A 224 1.64 6.79 -16.80
CA HIS A 224 2.28 6.96 -15.50
C HIS A 224 2.28 5.64 -14.71
N THR A 225 3.19 5.54 -13.76
CA THR A 225 3.38 4.33 -12.96
C THR A 225 3.89 4.65 -11.56
N PHE A 226 3.84 3.67 -10.67
CA PHE A 226 4.47 3.75 -9.37
C PHE A 226 5.93 3.27 -9.47
N VAL A 227 6.87 4.22 -9.39
CA VAL A 227 8.31 3.99 -9.45
C VAL A 227 8.84 3.73 -8.04
N PRO A 228 9.58 2.62 -7.80
CA PRO A 228 10.14 2.33 -6.49
C PRO A 228 11.22 3.36 -6.11
N VAL A 229 11.08 3.99 -4.94
CA VAL A 229 12.04 4.95 -4.40
C VAL A 229 12.77 4.42 -3.18
N LYS A 230 12.18 3.44 -2.47
CA LYS A 230 12.81 2.76 -1.33
C LYS A 230 12.27 1.35 -1.20
N TYR A 231 13.14 0.41 -0.84
CA TYR A 231 12.78 -0.94 -0.44
C TYR A 231 13.15 -1.15 1.03
N TYR A 232 12.28 -1.83 1.73
CA TYR A 232 12.49 -2.29 3.10
C TYR A 232 12.40 -3.81 3.15
N GLU A 233 13.41 -4.43 3.74
CA GLU A 233 13.48 -5.87 3.95
C GLU A 233 12.30 -6.37 4.80
N PRO A 234 11.93 -7.67 4.69
CA PRO A 234 11.00 -8.31 5.61
C PRO A 234 11.35 -7.99 7.07
N TYR A 235 10.35 -7.90 7.92
CA TYR A 235 10.46 -7.55 9.34
C TYR A 235 10.77 -6.09 9.70
N VAL A 236 11.26 -5.25 8.80
CA VAL A 236 11.52 -3.83 9.12
C VAL A 236 10.26 -3.10 9.59
N ALA A 237 9.12 -3.41 9.00
CA ALA A 237 7.81 -2.87 9.41
C ALA A 237 7.04 -3.82 10.35
N SER A 238 7.62 -4.95 10.71
CA SER A 238 6.97 -5.91 11.60
C SER A 238 6.82 -5.35 13.01
N THR A 239 5.66 -5.59 13.61
CA THR A 239 5.39 -5.30 15.01
C THR A 239 5.08 -6.58 15.76
N PRO A 240 5.31 -6.64 17.08
CA PRO A 240 4.83 -7.75 17.88
C PRO A 240 3.33 -7.95 17.68
N THR A 241 2.91 -9.20 17.53
CA THR A 241 1.49 -9.51 17.42
C THR A 241 0.80 -9.45 18.77
N SER A 242 -0.44 -8.93 18.77
CA SER A 242 -1.36 -9.10 19.90
C SER A 242 -2.29 -10.31 19.70
N CYS A 243 -2.19 -10.99 18.56
CA CYS A 243 -2.99 -12.18 18.26
C CYS A 243 -2.56 -13.35 19.14
N GLN A 244 -3.53 -13.97 19.79
CA GLN A 244 -3.37 -15.22 20.52
C GLN A 244 -4.06 -16.35 19.72
N MET A 245 -3.39 -16.81 18.69
CA MET A 245 -3.96 -17.81 17.79
C MET A 245 -4.14 -19.15 18.52
N LYS A 246 -5.39 -19.62 18.52
CA LYS A 246 -5.72 -20.98 19.03
C LYS A 246 -5.61 -21.95 17.86
N ARG A 247 -4.75 -22.96 18.03
CA ARG A 247 -4.60 -24.03 17.06
C ARG A 247 -5.58 -25.15 17.36
N PRO A 248 -6.23 -25.73 16.32
CA PRO A 248 -7.00 -26.95 16.51
C PRO A 248 -6.08 -28.06 17.03
N SER A 249 -6.57 -28.86 17.93
CA SER A 249 -5.93 -30.09 18.43
C SER A 249 -5.98 -31.19 17.40
#